data_5bd1ed2629f526e8da645e00ff32cad5
#
_entry.id   5bd1ed2629f526e8da645e00ff32cad5
#
_cell.length_a   1.000
_cell.length_b   1.000
_cell.length_c   1.000
_cell.angle_alpha   90.00
_cell.angle_beta   90.00
_cell.angle_gamma   90.00
#
_symmetry.space_group_name_H-M   'P 1'
#
loop_
_entity.id
_entity.type
_entity.pdbx_description
1 polymer ?
#
loop_
_entity_poly.entity_id
_entity_poly.type
_entity_poly.pdbx_seq_one_letter_code
_entity_poly.pdbx_strand_id
1 'polypeptide(L)'
;LHPHLNDMANHKSALKRIRQNEVRRLRNRYYHKTARTALKVLRNEADKTVAAEQLPKVISLLDKLAKKNIIHKNKAANLKSKLTKHVNSLA
;
A
#
# COMPACT_ATOMS: atom_id res chain seq x y z
N LEU A 1 -8.62 43.22 -15.82
CA LEU A 1 -8.74 42.20 -14.82
C LEU A 1 -10.06 41.43 -14.98
N HIS A 2 -9.96 40.18 -15.30
CA HIS A 2 -11.14 39.33 -15.40
C HIS A 2 -10.97 38.13 -14.45
N PRO A 3 -11.16 38.38 -13.16
CA PRO A 3 -11.02 37.34 -12.17
C PRO A 3 -11.94 36.16 -12.43
N HIS A 4 -13.07 36.37 -13.09
CA HIS A 4 -14.02 35.31 -13.39
C HIS A 4 -13.45 34.24 -14.30
N LEU A 5 -12.68 34.60 -15.33
CA LEU A 5 -12.05 33.63 -16.22
C LEU A 5 -10.99 32.83 -15.49
N ASN A 6 -10.18 33.50 -14.68
CA ASN A 6 -9.16 32.83 -13.87
C ASN A 6 -9.81 31.94 -12.81
N ASP A 7 -10.89 32.42 -12.19
CA ASP A 7 -11.63 31.64 -11.19
C ASP A 7 -12.22 30.38 -11.80
N MET A 8 -12.79 30.48 -13.01
CA MET A 8 -13.34 29.31 -13.71
C MET A 8 -12.25 28.31 -14.07
N ALA A 9 -11.09 28.78 -14.58
CA ALA A 9 -9.96 27.90 -14.89
C ALA A 9 -9.41 27.26 -13.63
N ASN A 10 -9.22 28.04 -12.56
CA ASN A 10 -8.77 27.54 -11.28
C ASN A 10 -9.78 26.57 -10.67
N HIS A 11 -11.06 26.85 -10.84
CA HIS A 11 -12.14 26.01 -10.33
C HIS A 11 -12.14 24.64 -11.02
N LYS A 12 -11.99 24.61 -12.35
CA LYS A 12 -11.89 23.36 -13.10
C LYS A 12 -10.67 22.57 -12.71
N SER A 13 -9.52 23.23 -12.55
CA SER A 13 -8.27 22.59 -12.10
C SER A 13 -8.41 22.06 -10.69
N ALA A 14 -9.05 22.82 -9.80
CA ALA A 14 -9.31 22.38 -8.42
C ALA A 14 -10.23 21.18 -8.39
N LEU A 15 -11.30 21.16 -9.18
CA LEU A 15 -12.22 20.02 -9.26
C LEU A 15 -11.53 18.78 -9.81
N LYS A 16 -10.69 18.94 -10.84
CA LYS A 16 -9.90 17.84 -11.39
C LYS A 16 -8.97 17.26 -10.34
N ARG A 17 -8.28 18.13 -9.59
CA ARG A 17 -7.35 17.74 -8.53
C ARG A 17 -8.09 17.00 -7.42
N ILE A 18 -9.26 17.50 -7.01
CA ILE A 18 -10.09 16.85 -5.99
C ILE A 18 -10.48 15.45 -6.43
N ARG A 19 -10.93 15.27 -7.68
CA ARG A 19 -11.29 13.96 -8.22
C ARG A 19 -10.09 13.03 -8.27
N GLN A 20 -8.92 13.53 -8.73
CA GLN A 20 -7.70 12.72 -8.78
C GLN A 20 -7.25 12.31 -7.38
N ASN A 21 -7.32 13.22 -6.41
CA ASN A 21 -6.97 12.94 -5.03
C ASN A 21 -7.92 11.91 -4.41
N GLU A 22 -9.20 12.00 -4.72
CA GLU A 22 -10.20 11.04 -4.23
C GLU A 22 -9.97 9.64 -4.78
N VAL A 23 -9.74 9.52 -6.09
CA VAL A 23 -9.42 8.23 -6.73
C VAL A 23 -8.14 7.64 -6.12
N ARG A 24 -7.12 8.48 -5.94
CA ARG A 24 -5.84 8.05 -5.36
C ARG A 24 -6.03 7.61 -3.90
N ARG A 25 -6.80 8.37 -3.12
CA ARG A 25 -7.10 8.04 -1.73
C ARG A 25 -7.80 6.70 -1.61
N LEU A 26 -8.82 6.46 -2.44
CA LEU A 26 -9.57 5.20 -2.44
C LEU A 26 -8.69 4.02 -2.84
N ARG A 27 -7.84 4.21 -3.86
CA ARG A 27 -6.89 3.19 -4.31
C ARG A 27 -5.87 2.86 -3.23
N ASN A 28 -5.31 3.89 -2.58
CA ASN A 28 -4.34 3.71 -1.50
C ASN A 28 -4.98 3.00 -0.31
N ARG A 29 -6.21 3.36 0.04
CA ARG A 29 -6.97 2.69 1.10
C ARG A 29 -7.17 1.22 0.79
N TYR A 30 -7.51 0.89 -0.44
CA TYR A 30 -7.67 -0.49 -0.90
C TYR A 30 -6.36 -1.27 -0.74
N TYR A 31 -5.25 -0.72 -1.21
CA TYR A 31 -3.94 -1.38 -1.13
C TYR A 31 -3.48 -1.53 0.32
N HIS A 32 -3.68 -0.54 1.16
CA HIS A 32 -3.37 -0.64 2.59
C HIS A 32 -4.17 -1.75 3.26
N LYS A 33 -5.45 -1.84 2.95
CA LYS A 33 -6.31 -2.88 3.51
C LYS A 33 -5.88 -4.26 3.04
N THR A 34 -5.57 -4.40 1.76
CA THR A 34 -5.08 -5.66 1.17
C THR A 34 -3.79 -6.10 1.84
N ALA A 35 -2.85 -5.18 2.05
CA ALA A 35 -1.58 -5.45 2.71
C ALA A 35 -1.80 -5.88 4.16
N ARG A 36 -2.63 -5.16 4.92
CA ARG A 36 -2.92 -5.52 6.31
C ARG A 36 -3.53 -6.91 6.42
N THR A 37 -4.44 -7.24 5.53
CA THR A 37 -5.07 -8.57 5.51
C THR A 37 -4.03 -9.66 5.22
N ALA A 38 -3.17 -9.45 4.21
CA ALA A 38 -2.12 -10.39 3.86
C ALA A 38 -1.12 -10.58 5.00
N LEU A 39 -0.72 -9.51 5.66
CA LEU A 39 0.17 -9.55 6.82
C LEU A 39 -0.46 -10.32 7.97
N LYS A 40 -1.74 -10.08 8.25
CA LYS A 40 -2.47 -10.76 9.32
C LYS A 40 -2.57 -12.26 9.06
N VAL A 41 -2.92 -12.64 7.84
CA VAL A 41 -3.02 -14.05 7.45
C VAL A 41 -1.67 -14.75 7.62
N LEU A 42 -0.59 -14.13 7.15
CA LEU A 42 0.75 -14.69 7.27
C LEU A 42 1.19 -14.81 8.73
N ARG A 43 0.97 -13.79 9.54
CA ARG A 43 1.35 -13.80 10.96
C ARG A 43 0.59 -14.83 11.77
N ASN A 44 -0.65 -15.13 11.39
CA ASN A 44 -1.49 -16.11 12.08
C ASN A 44 -1.29 -17.53 11.58
N GLU A 45 -0.53 -17.71 10.49
CA GLU A 45 -0.27 -19.05 9.95
C GLU A 45 0.75 -19.78 10.83
N ALA A 46 0.34 -20.89 11.40
CA ALA A 46 1.17 -21.69 12.29
C ALA A 46 1.99 -22.73 11.53
N ASP A 47 1.54 -23.14 10.35
CA ASP A 47 2.25 -24.12 9.51
C ASP A 47 3.37 -23.43 8.74
N LYS A 48 4.62 -23.81 9.03
CA LYS A 48 5.79 -23.22 8.41
C LYS A 48 5.81 -23.39 6.89
N THR A 49 5.36 -24.55 6.39
CA THR A 49 5.32 -24.80 4.95
C THR A 49 4.37 -23.85 4.24
N VAL A 50 3.17 -23.66 4.80
CA VAL A 50 2.17 -22.75 4.26
C VAL A 50 2.67 -21.30 4.36
N ALA A 51 3.23 -20.93 5.50
CA ALA A 51 3.77 -19.59 5.70
C ALA A 51 4.92 -19.30 4.73
N ALA A 52 5.79 -20.25 4.48
CA ALA A 52 6.89 -20.12 3.52
C ALA A 52 6.39 -19.93 2.09
N GLU A 53 5.26 -20.53 1.74
CA GLU A 53 4.63 -20.34 0.42
C GLU A 53 3.97 -18.95 0.31
N GLN A 54 3.42 -18.46 1.40
CA GLN A 54 2.77 -17.13 1.43
C GLN A 54 3.79 -15.98 1.44
N LEU A 55 4.95 -16.20 2.05
CA LEU A 55 5.93 -15.13 2.28
C LEU A 55 6.37 -14.42 0.99
N PRO A 56 6.74 -15.09 -0.12
CA PRO A 56 7.13 -14.38 -1.34
C PRO A 56 6.01 -13.52 -1.91
N LYS A 57 4.77 -13.96 -1.79
CA LYS A 57 3.60 -13.21 -2.28
C LYS A 57 3.41 -11.92 -1.48
N VAL A 58 3.57 -11.98 -0.17
CA VAL A 58 3.46 -10.82 0.71
C VAL A 58 4.63 -9.86 0.46
N ILE A 59 5.84 -10.38 0.30
CA ILE A 59 7.03 -9.57 -0.03
C ILE A 59 6.81 -8.83 -1.35
N SER A 60 6.33 -9.51 -2.39
CA SER A 60 6.02 -8.90 -3.68
C SER A 60 4.99 -7.77 -3.54
N LEU A 61 3.97 -7.98 -2.72
CA LEU A 61 2.96 -6.97 -2.45
C LEU A 61 3.57 -5.74 -1.78
N LEU A 62 4.39 -5.94 -0.75
CA LEU A 62 5.05 -4.84 -0.04
C LEU A 62 5.99 -4.06 -0.97
N ASP A 63 6.75 -4.73 -1.81
CA ASP A 63 7.63 -4.09 -2.79
C ASP A 63 6.82 -3.26 -3.80
N LYS A 64 5.69 -3.79 -4.25
CA LYS A 64 4.79 -3.08 -5.16
C LYS A 64 4.23 -1.81 -4.51
N LEU A 65 3.83 -1.89 -3.25
CA LEU A 65 3.32 -0.73 -2.51
C LEU A 65 4.40 0.32 -2.31
N ALA A 66 5.63 -0.09 -2.04
CA ALA A 66 6.76 0.83 -1.91
C ALA A 66 7.08 1.50 -3.26
N LYS A 67 7.05 0.73 -4.35
CA LYS A 67 7.28 1.26 -5.70
C LYS A 67 6.25 2.31 -6.08
N LYS A 68 5.01 2.13 -5.65
CA LYS A 68 3.91 3.08 -5.89
C LYS A 68 3.87 4.22 -4.88
N ASN A 69 4.81 4.28 -3.95
CA ASN A 69 4.87 5.26 -2.86
C ASN A 69 3.62 5.25 -1.96
N ILE A 70 2.93 4.13 -1.87
CA ILE A 70 1.81 3.94 -0.95
C ILE A 70 2.34 3.74 0.47
N ILE A 71 3.46 3.04 0.60
CA ILE A 71 4.22 2.94 1.84
C ILE A 71 5.66 3.36 1.55
N HIS A 72 6.36 3.82 2.59
CA HIS A 72 7.77 4.18 2.46
C HIS A 72 8.63 2.92 2.28
N LYS A 73 9.69 3.02 1.48
CA LYS A 73 10.62 1.91 1.23
C LYS A 73 11.21 1.33 2.52
N ASN A 74 11.47 2.17 3.51
CA ASN A 74 11.99 1.73 4.81
C ASN A 74 10.96 0.90 5.57
N LYS A 75 9.68 1.28 5.50
CA LYS A 75 8.60 0.51 6.09
C LYS A 75 8.49 -0.87 5.44
N ALA A 76 8.56 -0.92 4.11
CA ALA A 76 8.54 -2.18 3.36
C ALA A 76 9.72 -3.06 3.77
N ALA A 77 10.92 -2.51 3.84
CA ALA A 77 12.12 -3.25 4.23
C ALA A 77 12.00 -3.81 5.65
N ASN A 78 11.50 -3.01 6.59
CA ASN A 78 11.29 -3.45 7.98
C ASN A 78 10.27 -4.56 8.06
N LEU A 79 9.15 -4.44 7.36
CA LEU A 79 8.11 -5.47 7.33
C LEU A 79 8.61 -6.77 6.72
N LYS A 80 9.34 -6.69 5.61
CA LYS A 80 9.92 -7.88 4.96
C LYS A 80 10.87 -8.61 5.90
N SER A 81 11.75 -7.87 6.58
CA SER A 81 12.69 -8.44 7.54
C SER A 81 11.97 -9.14 8.69
N LYS A 82 10.97 -8.47 9.29
CA LYS A 82 10.20 -9.03 10.40
C LYS A 82 9.42 -10.28 9.99
N LEU A 83 8.81 -10.27 8.82
CA LEU A 83 8.03 -11.41 8.32
C LEU A 83 8.93 -12.59 8.00
N THR A 84 10.09 -12.36 7.38
CA THR A 84 11.06 -13.42 7.09
C THR A 84 11.53 -14.08 8.38
N LYS A 85 11.87 -13.29 9.39
CA LYS A 85 12.27 -13.80 10.71
C LYS A 85 11.14 -14.56 11.36
N HIS A 86 9.92 -14.08 11.28
CA HIS A 86 8.75 -14.74 11.84
C HIS A 86 8.55 -16.13 11.22
N VAL A 87 8.57 -16.22 9.88
CA VAL A 87 8.39 -17.49 9.17
C VAL A 87 9.52 -18.46 9.52
N ASN A 88 10.75 -17.98 9.56
CA ASN A 88 11.90 -18.82 9.90
C ASN A 88 11.87 -19.32 11.34
N SER A 89 11.15 -18.61 12.23
CA SER A 89 10.99 -19.01 13.63
C SER A 89 9.93 -20.09 13.85
N LEU A 90 9.09 -20.36 12.87
CA LEU A 90 8.04 -21.38 12.99
C LEU A 90 8.66 -22.77 13.03
N ALA A 91 8.05 -23.60 13.83
CA ALA A 91 8.52 -24.99 14.03
C ALA A 91 8.08 -25.92 12.88
#